data_e6574f0bb7e9809efd8921a5dd25498b
#
_entry.id   e6574f0bb7e9809efd8921a5dd25498b
#
_cell.length_a   1.000
_cell.length_b   1.000
_cell.length_c   1.000
_cell.angle_alpha   90.00
_cell.angle_beta   90.00
_cell.angle_gamma   90.00
#
_symmetry.space_group_name_H-M   'P 1'
#
loop_
_entity.id
_entity.type
_entity.pdbx_description
1 polymer ?
#
loop_
_entity_poly.entity_id
_entity_poly.type
_entity_poly.pdbx_seq_one_letter_code
_entity_poly.pdbx_strand_id
1 'polypeptide(L)'
;MQTYNWPYKNELDITETLSCDVLVLGGGLAGCYAAIAAARRGQSVILVEKGATARSGSAGTGFDHWESACTNPCSTVTPKEIAEAYVDEQCGYSNGIAHYIECREGYDRLLDLESFGGKVRDTDDEFKGAEFRDDETKLMFAYDYKNKFTLRVWGSTFKPALFKELLRLGVKVLDRTEATALLTTARNGKKHGAGACAMDVRTGKFYILRAKETVLTMSRPARVWLFNPDMTGLCEFRPMQSIGSGHAMGYKAGIEFTMMEKSVKGEFSAAGRSFPPYGAGNNHNTWYAATMVDARGVEIPYVDRDGNELKTVSERYYPAPGQKFFLKGGVIDLSLIHI
;
A
#
# COMPACT_ATOMS: atom_id res chain seq x y z
N MET A 1 24.04 -36.04 0.81
CA MET A 1 23.17 -34.94 1.27
C MET A 1 24.03 -33.72 1.51
N GLN A 2 23.82 -32.62 0.81
CA GLN A 2 24.51 -31.39 1.07
C GLN A 2 23.94 -30.82 2.38
N THR A 3 24.76 -30.70 3.41
CA THR A 3 24.38 -30.07 4.68
C THR A 3 24.43 -28.56 4.45
N TYR A 4 23.25 -27.92 4.42
CA TYR A 4 23.14 -26.48 4.41
C TYR A 4 23.45 -25.95 5.82
N ASN A 5 24.54 -25.26 5.97
CA ASN A 5 24.85 -24.53 7.20
C ASN A 5 24.01 -23.23 7.22
N TRP A 6 23.23 -23.04 8.25
CA TRP A 6 22.51 -21.80 8.48
C TRP A 6 23.53 -20.66 8.68
N PRO A 7 23.47 -19.57 7.88
CA PRO A 7 24.55 -18.58 7.87
C PRO A 7 24.50 -17.59 9.06
N TYR A 8 23.48 -17.67 9.89
CA TYR A 8 23.30 -16.76 11.01
C TYR A 8 23.56 -17.48 12.33
N LYS A 9 23.92 -16.70 13.36
CA LYS A 9 24.07 -17.20 14.72
C LYS A 9 22.74 -17.78 15.21
N ASN A 10 22.78 -18.93 15.85
CA ASN A 10 21.62 -19.52 16.50
C ASN A 10 21.45 -18.86 17.88
N GLU A 11 20.31 -18.22 18.12
CA GLU A 11 19.93 -17.53 19.34
C GLU A 11 18.52 -17.97 19.85
N LEU A 12 18.11 -19.18 19.53
CA LEU A 12 16.78 -19.72 19.88
C LEU A 12 16.52 -19.71 21.41
N ASP A 13 17.57 -19.85 22.22
CA ASP A 13 17.45 -19.87 23.68
C ASP A 13 17.53 -18.46 24.30
N ILE A 14 17.67 -17.40 23.47
CA ILE A 14 17.80 -16.03 23.95
C ILE A 14 16.43 -15.33 23.91
N THR A 15 16.00 -14.85 25.07
CA THR A 15 14.86 -13.94 25.19
C THR A 15 15.33 -12.58 25.67
N GLU A 16 14.99 -11.53 24.92
CA GLU A 16 15.29 -10.15 25.29
C GLU A 16 14.00 -9.37 25.55
N THR A 17 13.95 -8.67 26.67
CA THR A 17 12.83 -7.76 27.00
C THR A 17 13.25 -6.32 26.71
N LEU A 18 12.47 -5.64 25.88
CA LEU A 18 12.62 -4.22 25.56
C LEU A 18 11.37 -3.45 25.95
N SER A 19 11.52 -2.18 26.25
CA SER A 19 10.41 -1.30 26.60
C SER A 19 10.47 0.01 25.81
N CYS A 20 9.29 0.56 25.48
CA CYS A 20 9.15 1.85 24.79
C CYS A 20 7.81 2.50 25.16
N ASP A 21 7.63 3.75 24.77
CA ASP A 21 6.33 4.41 24.87
C ASP A 21 5.39 3.94 23.76
N VAL A 22 5.89 3.91 22.52
CA VAL A 22 5.12 3.51 21.35
C VAL A 22 5.82 2.37 20.60
N LEU A 23 5.11 1.26 20.46
CA LEU A 23 5.51 0.12 19.64
C LEU A 23 4.77 0.16 18.31
N VAL A 24 5.49 0.17 17.21
CA VAL A 24 4.91 0.12 15.86
C VAL A 24 5.19 -1.23 15.22
N LEU A 25 4.15 -1.97 14.85
CA LEU A 25 4.25 -3.27 14.19
C LEU A 25 3.96 -3.12 12.70
N GLY A 26 4.99 -3.31 11.89
CA GLY A 26 4.99 -3.13 10.44
C GLY A 26 5.73 -1.87 10.00
N GLY A 27 6.80 -2.04 9.24
CA GLY A 27 7.67 -0.96 8.73
C GLY A 27 7.32 -0.47 7.33
N GLY A 28 6.06 -0.58 6.88
CA GLY A 28 5.55 0.03 5.66
C GLY A 28 5.53 1.57 5.73
N LEU A 29 4.93 2.25 4.72
CA LEU A 29 4.78 3.71 4.76
C LEU A 29 4.06 4.16 6.03
N ALA A 30 2.90 3.59 6.33
CA ALA A 30 2.10 3.94 7.50
C ALA A 30 2.87 3.77 8.82
N GLY A 31 3.60 2.66 8.97
CA GLY A 31 4.40 2.43 10.17
C GLY A 31 5.56 3.40 10.32
N CYS A 32 6.25 3.72 9.23
CA CYS A 32 7.29 4.74 9.26
C CYS A 32 6.73 6.10 9.69
N TYR A 33 5.58 6.52 9.14
CA TYR A 33 4.94 7.78 9.54
C TYR A 33 4.48 7.78 11.00
N ALA A 34 3.87 6.69 11.46
CA ALA A 34 3.46 6.56 12.87
C ALA A 34 4.65 6.67 13.83
N ALA A 35 5.73 5.96 13.50
CA ALA A 35 6.97 6.00 14.30
C ALA A 35 7.62 7.38 14.32
N ILE A 36 7.71 8.05 13.14
CA ILE A 36 8.24 9.43 13.03
C ILE A 36 7.37 10.40 13.83
N ALA A 37 6.05 10.30 13.71
CA ALA A 37 5.12 11.17 14.42
C ALA A 37 5.22 11.02 15.94
N ALA A 38 5.39 9.81 16.44
CA ALA A 38 5.61 9.54 17.86
C ALA A 38 6.98 10.06 18.34
N ALA A 39 8.05 9.77 17.59
CA ALA A 39 9.40 10.20 17.93
C ALA A 39 9.55 11.74 17.94
N ARG A 40 8.92 12.44 16.98
CA ARG A 40 8.87 13.92 16.96
C ARG A 40 8.15 14.53 18.16
N ARG A 41 7.31 13.75 18.84
CA ARG A 41 6.66 14.14 20.09
C ARG A 41 7.45 13.74 21.35
N GLY A 42 8.71 13.33 21.17
CA GLY A 42 9.60 12.95 22.27
C GLY A 42 9.33 11.58 22.88
N GLN A 43 8.54 10.74 22.22
CA GLN A 43 8.27 9.38 22.67
C GLN A 43 9.43 8.44 22.29
N SER A 44 9.75 7.49 23.16
CA SER A 44 10.62 6.37 22.81
C SER A 44 9.86 5.39 21.92
N VAL A 45 10.44 5.04 20.76
CA VAL A 45 9.74 4.24 19.75
C VAL A 45 10.57 3.01 19.38
N ILE A 46 9.89 1.85 19.32
CA ILE A 46 10.41 0.64 18.69
C ILE A 46 9.53 0.34 17.48
N LEU A 47 10.15 0.13 16.32
CA LEU A 47 9.48 -0.32 15.10
C LEU A 47 9.94 -1.74 14.78
N VAL A 48 9.00 -2.64 14.59
CA VAL A 48 9.24 -4.06 14.26
C VAL A 48 8.81 -4.32 12.82
N GLU A 49 9.72 -4.88 12.01
CA GLU A 49 9.46 -5.21 10.61
C GLU A 49 10.03 -6.60 10.28
N LYS A 50 9.20 -7.49 9.74
CA LYS A 50 9.66 -8.84 9.37
C LYS A 50 10.53 -8.87 8.11
N GLY A 51 10.44 -7.85 7.28
CA GLY A 51 11.33 -7.62 6.14
C GLY A 51 12.51 -6.72 6.50
N ALA A 52 12.84 -5.80 5.61
CA ALA A 52 13.78 -4.71 5.84
C ALA A 52 13.06 -3.38 5.68
N THR A 53 12.99 -2.58 6.73
CA THR A 53 12.20 -1.34 6.77
C THR A 53 12.53 -0.40 5.62
N ALA A 54 13.79 -0.33 5.21
CA ALA A 54 14.20 0.51 4.08
C ALA A 54 13.52 0.16 2.75
N ARG A 55 12.99 -1.07 2.60
CA ARG A 55 12.39 -1.57 1.35
C ARG A 55 11.17 -2.46 1.57
N SER A 56 10.59 -2.50 2.76
CA SER A 56 9.42 -3.32 3.07
C SER A 56 8.10 -2.64 2.75
N GLY A 57 7.04 -3.44 2.73
CA GLY A 57 5.68 -3.01 2.45
C GLY A 57 5.36 -2.88 0.95
N SER A 58 4.12 -2.56 0.63
CA SER A 58 3.64 -2.43 -0.76
C SER A 58 4.37 -1.32 -1.53
N ALA A 59 4.87 -0.31 -0.84
CA ALA A 59 5.66 0.77 -1.42
C ALA A 59 7.18 0.50 -1.40
N GLY A 60 7.61 -0.70 -1.05
CA GLY A 60 9.02 -1.03 -0.82
C GLY A 60 9.90 -0.89 -2.05
N THR A 61 9.40 -1.27 -3.21
CA THR A 61 10.07 -1.13 -4.51
C THR A 61 9.83 0.23 -5.16
N GLY A 62 8.87 0.99 -4.65
CA GLY A 62 8.43 2.26 -5.19
C GLY A 62 7.01 2.20 -5.76
N PHE A 63 6.51 3.34 -6.14
CA PHE A 63 5.24 3.55 -6.83
C PHE A 63 5.37 4.85 -7.63
N ASP A 64 4.51 5.06 -8.59
CA ASP A 64 4.62 6.16 -9.55
C ASP A 64 3.64 7.32 -9.28
N HIS A 65 2.67 7.13 -8.40
CA HIS A 65 1.66 8.14 -8.12
C HIS A 65 1.30 8.20 -6.64
N TRP A 66 0.81 9.37 -6.23
CA TRP A 66 0.28 9.66 -4.91
C TRP A 66 -1.11 10.24 -5.05
N GLU A 67 -2.09 9.47 -4.66
CA GLU A 67 -3.51 9.84 -4.73
C GLU A 67 -3.91 10.78 -3.59
N SER A 68 -5.08 11.37 -3.72
CA SER A 68 -5.74 12.16 -2.67
C SER A 68 -4.96 13.41 -2.20
N ALA A 69 -4.07 13.93 -3.02
CA ALA A 69 -3.36 15.19 -2.73
C ALA A 69 -4.22 16.43 -3.06
N CYS A 70 -5.47 16.47 -2.58
CA CYS A 70 -6.46 17.47 -2.97
C CYS A 70 -6.13 18.90 -2.55
N THR A 71 -5.20 19.08 -1.62
CA THR A 71 -4.77 20.41 -1.12
C THR A 71 -3.50 20.91 -1.82
N ASN A 72 -3.00 20.24 -2.86
CA ASN A 72 -1.88 20.76 -3.64
C ASN A 72 -2.30 22.04 -4.41
N PRO A 73 -1.37 22.96 -4.72
CA PRO A 73 -1.71 24.26 -5.28
C PRO A 73 -2.31 24.22 -6.69
N CYS A 74 -2.22 23.09 -7.38
CA CYS A 74 -2.75 22.92 -8.74
C CYS A 74 -4.09 22.18 -8.77
N SER A 75 -4.54 21.64 -7.64
CA SER A 75 -5.79 20.88 -7.56
C SER A 75 -7.00 21.77 -7.83
N THR A 76 -7.93 21.27 -8.64
CA THR A 76 -9.21 21.95 -8.93
C THR A 76 -10.38 21.39 -8.13
N VAL A 77 -10.13 20.42 -7.26
CA VAL A 77 -11.13 19.74 -6.43
C VAL A 77 -10.82 19.88 -4.95
N THR A 78 -11.86 19.83 -4.14
CA THR A 78 -11.73 19.91 -2.68
C THR A 78 -11.61 18.51 -2.06
N PRO A 79 -11.02 18.40 -0.85
CA PRO A 79 -11.00 17.16 -0.09
C PRO A 79 -12.38 16.54 0.11
N LYS A 80 -13.43 17.36 0.28
CA LYS A 80 -14.79 16.90 0.49
C LYS A 80 -15.37 16.25 -0.76
N GLU A 81 -15.22 16.90 -1.91
CA GLU A 81 -15.74 16.38 -3.19
C GLU A 81 -15.15 15.00 -3.51
N ILE A 82 -13.84 14.83 -3.34
CA ILE A 82 -13.19 13.55 -3.62
C ILE A 82 -13.56 12.48 -2.56
N ALA A 83 -13.66 12.86 -1.29
CA ALA A 83 -14.08 11.93 -0.25
C ALA A 83 -15.54 11.44 -0.47
N GLU A 84 -16.44 12.33 -0.89
CA GLU A 84 -17.81 11.98 -1.24
C GLU A 84 -17.85 11.07 -2.47
N ALA A 85 -17.06 11.38 -3.51
CA ALA A 85 -16.95 10.51 -4.69
C ALA A 85 -16.45 9.10 -4.35
N TYR A 86 -15.47 8.94 -3.45
CA TYR A 86 -15.03 7.63 -2.98
C TYR A 86 -16.12 6.86 -2.23
N VAL A 87 -16.93 7.56 -1.43
CA VAL A 87 -18.06 6.92 -0.73
C VAL A 87 -19.14 6.48 -1.73
N ASP A 88 -19.46 7.32 -2.70
CA ASP A 88 -20.44 7.02 -3.73
C ASP A 88 -19.99 5.85 -4.63
N GLU A 89 -18.73 5.85 -5.05
CA GLU A 89 -18.15 4.75 -5.83
C GLU A 89 -18.26 3.40 -5.11
N GLN A 90 -18.18 3.40 -3.80
CA GLN A 90 -18.32 2.21 -2.96
C GLN A 90 -19.77 1.98 -2.50
N CYS A 91 -20.73 2.60 -3.15
CA CYS A 91 -22.17 2.49 -2.82
C CYS A 91 -22.49 2.80 -1.35
N GLY A 92 -21.80 3.78 -0.77
CA GLY A 92 -21.93 4.15 0.64
C GLY A 92 -21.23 3.20 1.62
N TYR A 93 -20.70 2.08 1.16
CA TYR A 93 -20.03 1.10 2.01
C TYR A 93 -18.53 1.42 2.16
N SER A 94 -18.28 2.53 2.83
CA SER A 94 -16.92 3.06 3.00
C SER A 94 -16.82 3.96 4.25
N ASN A 95 -15.61 4.19 4.73
CA ASN A 95 -15.37 5.13 5.81
C ASN A 95 -15.10 6.54 5.25
N GLY A 96 -16.15 7.32 5.06
CA GLY A 96 -16.05 8.68 4.49
C GLY A 96 -15.18 9.63 5.33
N ILE A 97 -15.12 9.46 6.66
CA ILE A 97 -14.24 10.27 7.51
C ILE A 97 -12.77 9.96 7.20
N ALA A 98 -12.42 8.69 7.05
CA ALA A 98 -11.05 8.30 6.68
C ALA A 98 -10.67 8.86 5.31
N HIS A 99 -11.54 8.77 4.31
CA HIS A 99 -11.31 9.36 2.99
C HIS A 99 -11.16 10.88 3.05
N TYR A 100 -11.98 11.56 3.86
CA TYR A 100 -11.85 13.01 4.02
C TYR A 100 -10.50 13.40 4.64
N ILE A 101 -10.04 12.68 5.67
CA ILE A 101 -8.74 12.92 6.30
C ILE A 101 -7.61 12.68 5.29
N GLU A 102 -7.68 11.59 4.52
CA GLU A 102 -6.72 11.26 3.47
C GLU A 102 -6.61 12.38 2.44
N CYS A 103 -7.74 12.83 1.90
CA CYS A 103 -7.79 13.91 0.90
C CYS A 103 -7.31 15.26 1.45
N ARG A 104 -7.61 15.56 2.72
CA ARG A 104 -7.20 16.80 3.37
C ARG A 104 -5.70 16.85 3.67
N GLU A 105 -5.13 15.72 4.11
CA GLU A 105 -3.75 15.67 4.63
C GLU A 105 -2.75 15.05 3.65
N GLY A 106 -3.24 14.48 2.55
CA GLY A 106 -2.40 13.73 1.62
C GLY A 106 -1.23 14.54 1.05
N TYR A 107 -1.47 15.78 0.70
CA TYR A 107 -0.41 16.65 0.18
C TYR A 107 0.63 17.04 1.25
N ASP A 108 0.19 17.34 2.47
CA ASP A 108 1.11 17.65 3.58
C ASP A 108 2.01 16.46 3.91
N ARG A 109 1.49 15.25 3.83
CA ARG A 109 2.31 14.03 4.03
C ARG A 109 3.31 13.84 2.89
N LEU A 110 2.97 14.25 1.69
CA LEU A 110 3.91 14.25 0.57
C LEU A 110 5.03 15.28 0.76
N LEU A 111 4.72 16.47 1.27
CA LEU A 111 5.72 17.48 1.62
C LEU A 111 6.66 17.01 2.75
N ASP A 112 6.15 16.25 3.72
CA ASP A 112 7.02 15.60 4.71
C ASP A 112 8.05 14.68 4.02
N LEU A 113 7.61 13.83 3.07
CA LEU A 113 8.52 12.95 2.31
C LEU A 113 9.57 13.73 1.54
N GLU A 114 9.16 14.82 0.90
CA GLU A 114 10.09 15.72 0.19
C GLU A 114 11.13 16.29 1.17
N SER A 115 10.71 16.72 2.36
CA SER A 115 11.60 17.23 3.40
C SER A 115 12.61 16.19 3.93
N PHE A 116 12.27 14.90 3.86
CA PHE A 116 13.16 13.80 4.25
C PHE A 116 14.11 13.39 3.12
N GLY A 117 13.96 13.95 1.92
CA GLY A 117 14.78 13.67 0.74
C GLY A 117 14.15 12.71 -0.26
N GLY A 118 12.83 12.49 -0.18
CA GLY A 118 12.07 11.84 -1.25
C GLY A 118 11.93 12.76 -2.46
N LYS A 119 12.05 12.23 -3.68
CA LYS A 119 11.88 13.03 -4.90
C LYS A 119 10.40 13.10 -5.25
N VAL A 120 9.81 14.29 -5.06
CA VAL A 120 8.40 14.59 -5.32
C VAL A 120 8.24 15.40 -6.60
N ARG A 121 9.10 16.42 -6.79
CA ARG A 121 9.02 17.37 -7.90
C ARG A 121 10.05 17.06 -8.98
N ASP A 122 9.75 17.50 -10.19
CA ASP A 122 10.68 17.46 -11.32
C ASP A 122 11.71 18.59 -11.22
N THR A 123 12.59 18.51 -10.21
CA THR A 123 13.61 19.53 -9.93
C THR A 123 14.70 19.60 -11.00
N ASP A 124 14.87 18.53 -11.75
CA ASP A 124 15.89 18.43 -12.80
C ASP A 124 15.36 18.92 -14.16
N ASP A 125 14.10 19.40 -14.21
CA ASP A 125 13.41 19.86 -15.41
C ASP A 125 13.35 18.81 -16.55
N GLU A 126 13.33 17.52 -16.16
CA GLU A 126 13.29 16.37 -17.09
C GLU A 126 12.03 16.41 -17.98
N PHE A 127 10.91 16.86 -17.42
CA PHE A 127 9.61 16.93 -18.09
C PHE A 127 9.12 18.37 -18.31
N LYS A 128 10.02 19.35 -18.37
CA LYS A 128 9.66 20.75 -18.58
C LYS A 128 8.86 20.92 -19.87
N GLY A 129 7.71 21.61 -19.76
CA GLY A 129 6.80 21.87 -20.88
C GLY A 129 5.88 20.67 -21.22
N ALA A 130 5.95 19.55 -20.51
CA ALA A 130 5.01 18.45 -20.69
C ALA A 130 3.63 18.82 -20.11
N GLU A 131 2.56 18.40 -20.80
CA GLU A 131 1.16 18.70 -20.41
C GLU A 131 0.81 18.21 -18.99
N PHE A 132 1.41 17.12 -18.57
CA PHE A 132 1.21 16.54 -17.24
C PHE A 132 2.09 17.16 -16.15
N ARG A 133 2.83 18.22 -16.44
CA ARG A 133 3.71 18.93 -15.50
C ARG A 133 3.31 20.39 -15.38
N ASP A 134 3.23 20.86 -14.16
CA ASP A 134 3.09 22.28 -13.87
C ASP A 134 4.47 22.94 -13.77
N ASP A 135 4.73 23.94 -14.61
CA ASP A 135 6.06 24.53 -14.72
C ASP A 135 6.44 25.43 -13.52
N GLU A 136 5.45 25.97 -12.81
CA GLU A 136 5.67 26.80 -11.64
C GLU A 136 6.01 25.96 -10.40
N THR A 137 5.18 24.99 -10.09
CA THR A 137 5.34 24.14 -8.89
C THR A 137 6.27 22.95 -9.12
N LYS A 138 6.55 22.61 -10.38
CA LYS A 138 7.26 21.41 -10.82
C LYS A 138 6.60 20.09 -10.38
N LEU A 139 5.34 20.14 -9.99
CA LEU A 139 4.53 18.97 -9.72
C LEU A 139 4.14 18.30 -11.03
N MET A 140 4.08 16.99 -11.01
CA MET A 140 3.60 16.20 -12.14
C MET A 140 2.29 15.51 -11.77
N PHE A 141 1.44 15.29 -12.75
CA PHE A 141 0.12 14.69 -12.56
C PHE A 141 0.05 13.33 -13.21
N ALA A 142 -0.73 12.45 -12.59
CA ALA A 142 -0.98 11.11 -13.06
C ALA A 142 -2.48 10.92 -13.31
N TYR A 143 -2.82 10.28 -14.42
CA TYR A 143 -4.16 9.79 -14.79
C TYR A 143 -5.23 10.87 -15.03
N ASP A 144 -5.49 11.75 -14.08
CA ASP A 144 -6.46 12.83 -14.20
C ASP A 144 -5.75 14.20 -14.25
N TYR A 145 -5.52 14.67 -15.45
CA TYR A 145 -4.87 15.97 -15.68
C TYR A 145 -5.82 17.17 -15.53
N LYS A 146 -7.13 16.91 -15.44
CA LYS A 146 -8.14 17.95 -15.24
C LYS A 146 -8.22 18.37 -13.78
N ASN A 147 -8.36 17.41 -12.88
CA ASN A 147 -8.59 17.70 -11.47
C ASN A 147 -7.29 17.82 -10.66
N LYS A 148 -6.21 17.24 -11.14
CA LYS A 148 -4.83 17.43 -10.65
C LYS A 148 -4.64 17.12 -9.15
N PHE A 149 -5.39 16.14 -8.61
CA PHE A 149 -5.25 15.72 -7.21
C PHE A 149 -4.43 14.44 -7.04
N THR A 150 -4.12 13.76 -8.14
CA THR A 150 -3.20 12.62 -8.15
C THR A 150 -1.87 13.05 -8.74
N LEU A 151 -0.83 13.01 -7.91
CA LEU A 151 0.51 13.44 -8.29
C LEU A 151 1.36 12.25 -8.75
N ARG A 152 2.12 12.43 -9.82
CA ARG A 152 3.16 11.50 -10.23
C ARG A 152 4.42 11.77 -9.42
N VAL A 153 5.02 10.72 -8.87
CA VAL A 153 6.15 10.82 -7.94
C VAL A 153 7.22 9.77 -8.21
N TRP A 154 8.43 10.00 -7.73
CA TRP A 154 9.52 9.00 -7.74
C TRP A 154 9.50 8.19 -6.44
N GLY A 155 8.45 7.41 -6.24
CA GLY A 155 8.18 6.68 -5.00
C GLY A 155 9.27 5.67 -4.60
N SER A 156 10.16 5.27 -5.51
CA SER A 156 11.32 4.44 -5.18
C SER A 156 12.29 5.12 -4.20
N THR A 157 12.24 6.46 -4.08
CA THR A 157 13.06 7.25 -3.15
C THR A 157 12.46 7.34 -1.75
N PHE A 158 11.16 7.06 -1.58
CA PHE A 158 10.42 7.36 -0.36
C PHE A 158 10.77 6.45 0.81
N LYS A 159 10.83 5.14 0.60
CA LYS A 159 11.17 4.21 1.69
C LYS A 159 12.59 4.44 2.24
N PRO A 160 13.63 4.65 1.43
CA PRO A 160 14.94 5.04 1.92
C PRO A 160 14.94 6.36 2.71
N ALA A 161 14.19 7.37 2.22
CA ALA A 161 14.07 8.65 2.90
C ALA A 161 13.43 8.53 4.29
N LEU A 162 12.31 7.80 4.39
CA LEU A 162 11.66 7.50 5.66
C LEU A 162 12.56 6.71 6.63
N PHE A 163 13.26 5.71 6.12
CA PHE A 163 14.18 4.92 6.94
C PHE A 163 15.31 5.77 7.52
N LYS A 164 15.88 6.66 6.71
CA LYS A 164 16.89 7.63 7.16
C LYS A 164 16.35 8.55 8.26
N GLU A 165 15.12 9.04 8.10
CA GLU A 165 14.47 9.90 9.09
C GLU A 165 14.18 9.15 10.40
N LEU A 166 13.74 7.89 10.36
CA LEU A 166 13.58 7.04 11.56
C LEU A 166 14.89 6.96 12.36
N LEU A 167 16.00 6.67 11.67
CA LEU A 167 17.32 6.57 12.32
C LEU A 167 17.77 7.92 12.89
N ARG A 168 17.55 9.03 12.17
CA ARG A 168 17.87 10.38 12.63
C ARG A 168 17.13 10.74 13.93
N LEU A 169 15.89 10.28 14.06
CA LEU A 169 15.05 10.50 15.25
C LEU A 169 15.32 9.51 16.39
N GLY A 170 16.26 8.58 16.22
CA GLY A 170 16.60 7.61 17.25
C GLY A 170 15.57 6.48 17.44
N VAL A 171 14.70 6.25 16.45
CA VAL A 171 13.78 5.10 16.48
C VAL A 171 14.56 3.80 16.45
N LYS A 172 14.29 2.91 17.42
CA LYS A 172 14.88 1.57 17.42
C LYS A 172 14.14 0.69 16.41
N VAL A 173 14.79 0.37 15.30
CA VAL A 173 14.23 -0.50 14.26
C VAL A 173 14.72 -1.93 14.46
N LEU A 174 13.78 -2.86 14.55
CA LEU A 174 14.04 -4.31 14.60
C LEU A 174 13.61 -4.90 13.25
N ASP A 175 14.51 -4.90 12.29
CA ASP A 175 14.35 -5.55 10.99
C ASP A 175 14.46 -7.07 11.10
N ARG A 176 13.88 -7.80 10.16
CA ARG A 176 13.87 -9.27 10.13
C ARG A 176 13.23 -9.87 11.39
N THR A 177 12.36 -9.12 12.03
CA THR A 177 11.70 -9.49 13.28
C THR A 177 10.20 -9.58 13.04
N GLU A 178 9.64 -10.76 13.20
CA GLU A 178 8.21 -11.01 13.03
C GLU A 178 7.48 -10.92 14.35
N ALA A 179 6.49 -10.04 14.43
CA ALA A 179 5.57 -9.99 15.56
C ALA A 179 4.64 -11.20 15.54
N THR A 180 4.53 -11.90 16.66
CA THR A 180 3.82 -13.20 16.74
C THR A 180 2.55 -13.15 17.59
N ALA A 181 2.49 -12.25 18.58
CA ALA A 181 1.33 -12.09 19.46
C ALA A 181 1.29 -10.67 20.04
N LEU A 182 0.09 -10.17 20.33
CA LEU A 182 -0.09 -8.96 21.12
C LEU A 182 -0.13 -9.32 22.61
N LEU A 183 0.54 -8.50 23.40
CA LEU A 183 0.45 -8.54 24.86
C LEU A 183 -0.71 -7.65 25.31
N THR A 184 -1.52 -8.15 26.22
CA THR A 184 -2.64 -7.40 26.79
C THR A 184 -2.58 -7.42 28.32
N THR A 185 -3.10 -6.38 28.93
CA THR A 185 -3.30 -6.26 30.36
C THR A 185 -4.74 -5.88 30.66
N ALA A 186 -5.20 -6.14 31.86
CA ALA A 186 -6.53 -5.72 32.30
C ALA A 186 -6.42 -4.43 33.13
N ARG A 187 -7.20 -3.40 32.78
CA ARG A 187 -7.40 -2.20 33.57
C ARG A 187 -8.89 -1.89 33.66
N ASN A 188 -9.40 -1.73 34.85
CA ASN A 188 -10.82 -1.41 35.10
C ASN A 188 -11.78 -2.37 34.34
N GLY A 189 -11.46 -3.66 34.34
CA GLY A 189 -12.27 -4.69 33.66
C GLY A 189 -12.17 -4.70 32.13
N LYS A 190 -11.38 -3.81 31.51
CA LYS A 190 -11.15 -3.76 30.06
C LYS A 190 -9.75 -4.27 29.72
N LYS A 191 -9.63 -4.91 28.56
CA LYS A 191 -8.33 -5.25 27.98
C LYS A 191 -7.66 -4.01 27.36
N HIS A 192 -6.38 -3.85 27.62
CA HIS A 192 -5.53 -2.82 27.02
C HIS A 192 -4.32 -3.48 26.39
N GLY A 193 -3.82 -2.90 25.30
CA GLY A 193 -2.54 -3.31 24.72
C GLY A 193 -1.40 -3.01 25.70
N ALA A 194 -0.43 -3.91 25.75
CA ALA A 194 0.75 -3.81 26.62
C ALA A 194 2.06 -4.09 25.84
N GLY A 195 1.97 -4.22 24.54
CA GLY A 195 3.10 -4.53 23.66
C GLY A 195 2.87 -5.77 22.77
N ALA A 196 3.95 -6.44 22.44
CA ALA A 196 3.92 -7.63 21.58
C ALA A 196 5.06 -8.59 21.90
N CYS A 197 4.89 -9.86 21.49
CA CYS A 197 5.98 -10.79 21.32
C CYS A 197 6.46 -10.78 19.86
N ALA A 198 7.75 -10.97 19.65
CA ALA A 198 8.33 -11.02 18.32
C ALA A 198 9.54 -11.97 18.29
N MET A 199 9.93 -12.40 17.09
CA MET A 199 11.07 -13.27 16.88
C MET A 199 11.91 -12.80 15.68
N ASP A 200 13.21 -12.71 15.87
CA ASP A 200 14.14 -12.53 14.75
C ASP A 200 14.14 -13.79 13.88
N VAL A 201 13.73 -13.63 12.61
CA VAL A 201 13.57 -14.76 11.69
C VAL A 201 14.90 -15.33 11.18
N ARG A 202 16.03 -14.70 11.48
CA ARG A 202 17.36 -15.19 11.10
C ARG A 202 18.04 -15.93 12.25
N THR A 203 17.99 -15.37 13.44
CA THR A 203 18.69 -15.90 14.61
C THR A 203 17.80 -16.76 15.51
N GLY A 204 16.50 -16.60 15.42
CA GLY A 204 15.53 -17.23 16.32
C GLY A 204 15.40 -16.55 17.68
N LYS A 205 16.12 -15.44 17.91
CA LYS A 205 16.05 -14.67 19.14
C LYS A 205 14.63 -14.18 19.40
N PHE A 206 14.13 -14.41 20.60
CA PHE A 206 12.79 -14.02 20.99
C PHE A 206 12.78 -12.68 21.73
N TYR A 207 11.77 -11.88 21.45
CA TYR A 207 11.59 -10.56 22.07
C TYR A 207 10.26 -10.48 22.81
N ILE A 208 10.29 -9.91 24.01
CA ILE A 208 9.13 -9.41 24.75
C ILE A 208 9.21 -7.89 24.68
N LEU A 209 8.33 -7.28 23.87
CA LEU A 209 8.31 -5.84 23.64
C LEU A 209 7.18 -5.23 24.48
N ARG A 210 7.52 -4.51 25.54
CA ARG A 210 6.55 -3.82 26.39
C ARG A 210 6.35 -2.40 25.88
N ALA A 211 5.11 -1.96 25.77
CA ALA A 211 4.79 -0.61 25.32
C ALA A 211 3.58 -0.03 26.05
N LYS A 212 3.54 1.29 26.15
CA LYS A 212 2.35 1.99 26.64
C LYS A 212 1.25 1.93 25.59
N GLU A 213 1.63 2.14 24.31
CA GLU A 213 0.73 2.11 23.18
C GLU A 213 1.33 1.22 22.06
N THR A 214 0.45 0.54 21.32
CA THR A 214 0.86 -0.31 20.19
C THR A 214 0.07 0.06 18.94
N VAL A 215 0.77 0.35 17.85
CA VAL A 215 0.19 0.72 16.56
C VAL A 215 0.38 -0.42 15.58
N LEU A 216 -0.72 -0.91 15.00
CA LEU A 216 -0.71 -1.97 14.00
C LEU A 216 -0.75 -1.37 12.60
N THR A 217 0.31 -1.58 11.82
CA THR A 217 0.46 -1.10 10.44
C THR A 217 0.91 -2.22 9.50
N MET A 218 0.42 -3.43 9.75
CA MET A 218 0.90 -4.66 9.13
C MET A 218 0.20 -4.99 7.80
N SER A 219 -0.32 -3.96 7.12
CA SER A 219 -1.02 -4.11 5.86
C SER A 219 -2.28 -5.00 5.94
N ARG A 220 -2.85 -5.31 4.80
CA ARG A 220 -4.00 -6.21 4.66
C ARG A 220 -3.56 -7.60 4.20
N PRO A 221 -4.36 -8.65 4.43
CA PRO A 221 -4.05 -9.98 3.92
C PRO A 221 -4.15 -9.98 2.38
N ALA A 222 -2.99 -10.05 1.72
CA ALA A 222 -2.96 -10.33 0.30
C ALA A 222 -3.26 -11.82 0.08
N ARG A 223 -4.05 -12.17 -0.94
CA ARG A 223 -4.38 -13.54 -1.35
C ARG A 223 -5.31 -14.34 -0.43
N VAL A 224 -5.57 -13.90 0.77
CA VAL A 224 -6.42 -14.64 1.74
C VAL A 224 -7.87 -14.16 1.67
N TRP A 225 -8.11 -12.91 1.29
CA TRP A 225 -9.41 -12.25 1.33
C TRP A 225 -10.00 -11.97 -0.06
N LEU A 226 -9.49 -12.64 -1.09
CA LEU A 226 -9.99 -12.52 -2.45
C LEU A 226 -11.05 -13.58 -2.72
N PHE A 227 -12.30 -13.17 -2.62
CA PHE A 227 -13.43 -14.01 -3.04
C PHE A 227 -13.77 -13.72 -4.50
N ASN A 228 -12.97 -14.24 -5.39
CA ASN A 228 -13.34 -14.29 -6.80
C ASN A 228 -13.21 -15.72 -7.31
N PRO A 229 -14.33 -16.45 -7.41
CA PRO A 229 -14.33 -17.85 -7.85
C PRO A 229 -13.85 -18.02 -9.30
N ASP A 230 -13.98 -16.98 -10.13
CA ASP A 230 -13.56 -17.03 -11.53
C ASP A 230 -12.05 -16.83 -11.71
N MET A 231 -11.40 -16.33 -10.68
CA MET A 231 -9.98 -15.96 -10.71
C MET A 231 -9.20 -16.63 -9.57
N THR A 232 -9.58 -17.86 -9.25
CA THR A 232 -8.94 -18.67 -8.21
C THR A 232 -7.42 -18.73 -8.44
N GLY A 233 -6.66 -18.22 -7.48
CA GLY A 233 -5.20 -18.16 -7.55
C GLY A 233 -4.64 -16.95 -8.28
N LEU A 234 -5.46 -16.00 -8.72
CA LEU A 234 -5.02 -14.65 -9.01
C LEU A 234 -4.81 -13.90 -7.70
N CYS A 235 -3.72 -13.20 -7.66
CA CYS A 235 -3.27 -12.55 -6.46
C CYS A 235 -3.32 -11.06 -6.69
N GLU A 236 -3.74 -10.37 -5.69
CA GLU A 236 -3.41 -8.98 -5.59
C GLU A 236 -1.89 -8.81 -5.77
N PHE A 237 -1.47 -7.78 -6.50
CA PHE A 237 -0.04 -7.46 -6.75
C PHE A 237 0.75 -7.05 -5.49
N ARG A 238 0.11 -7.07 -4.35
CA ARG A 238 0.72 -6.73 -3.06
C ARG A 238 1.72 -7.79 -2.61
N PRO A 239 2.68 -7.42 -1.76
CA PRO A 239 3.69 -8.35 -1.28
C PRO A 239 3.09 -9.62 -0.69
N MET A 240 3.58 -10.77 -1.14
CA MET A 240 3.06 -12.09 -0.73
C MET A 240 3.18 -12.37 0.76
N GLN A 241 4.10 -11.72 1.43
CA GLN A 241 4.31 -11.81 2.87
C GLN A 241 3.22 -11.07 3.69
N SER A 242 2.32 -10.32 3.05
CA SER A 242 1.16 -9.72 3.71
C SER A 242 0.06 -10.77 3.90
N ILE A 243 0.21 -11.58 4.95
CA ILE A 243 -0.62 -12.78 5.21
C ILE A 243 -1.73 -12.56 6.24
N GLY A 244 -1.96 -11.33 6.69
CA GLY A 244 -2.99 -11.01 7.67
C GLY A 244 -2.60 -11.26 9.13
N SER A 245 -1.32 -11.41 9.45
CA SER A 245 -0.85 -11.63 10.83
C SER A 245 -1.38 -10.57 11.81
N GLY A 246 -1.42 -9.29 11.39
CA GLY A 246 -1.95 -8.20 12.19
C GLY A 246 -3.43 -8.37 12.53
N HIS A 247 -4.24 -8.79 11.56
CA HIS A 247 -5.66 -9.09 11.78
C HIS A 247 -5.83 -10.27 12.73
N ALA A 248 -5.08 -11.36 12.53
CA ALA A 248 -5.14 -12.52 13.38
C ALA A 248 -4.74 -12.22 14.84
N MET A 249 -3.67 -11.46 15.03
CA MET A 249 -3.24 -11.04 16.39
C MET A 249 -4.26 -10.10 17.04
N GLY A 250 -4.79 -9.14 16.26
CA GLY A 250 -5.82 -8.23 16.72
C GLY A 250 -7.09 -8.95 17.16
N TYR A 251 -7.57 -9.89 16.33
CA TYR A 251 -8.74 -10.72 16.66
C TYR A 251 -8.54 -11.50 17.97
N LYS A 252 -7.40 -12.18 18.11
CA LYS A 252 -7.06 -12.92 19.34
C LYS A 252 -6.95 -12.01 20.57
N ALA A 253 -6.48 -10.78 20.39
CA ALA A 253 -6.40 -9.80 21.47
C ALA A 253 -7.76 -9.18 21.83
N GLY A 254 -8.79 -9.35 20.99
CA GLY A 254 -10.13 -8.79 21.19
C GLY A 254 -10.27 -7.35 20.69
N ILE A 255 -9.51 -6.97 19.66
CA ILE A 255 -9.68 -5.69 18.95
C ILE A 255 -11.01 -5.73 18.18
N GLU A 256 -11.73 -4.62 18.20
CA GLU A 256 -12.91 -4.43 17.36
C GLU A 256 -12.48 -4.15 15.91
N PHE A 257 -13.17 -4.81 14.97
CA PHE A 257 -12.96 -4.63 13.54
C PHE A 257 -14.19 -4.02 12.88
N THR A 258 -13.96 -3.27 11.82
CA THR A 258 -15.02 -2.75 10.97
C THR A 258 -14.85 -3.30 9.56
N MET A 259 -15.95 -3.42 8.82
CA MET A 259 -15.98 -3.79 7.40
C MET A 259 -15.34 -5.16 7.09
N MET A 260 -15.34 -6.08 8.05
CA MET A 260 -14.76 -7.42 7.87
C MET A 260 -15.54 -8.29 6.88
N GLU A 261 -16.81 -7.99 6.65
CA GLU A 261 -17.66 -8.60 5.64
C GLU A 261 -17.38 -8.10 4.22
N LYS A 262 -16.67 -6.98 4.09
CA LYS A 262 -16.29 -6.44 2.79
C LYS A 262 -15.12 -7.24 2.22
N SER A 263 -15.38 -8.01 1.17
CA SER A 263 -14.29 -8.56 0.35
C SER A 263 -13.75 -7.46 -0.57
N VAL A 264 -12.45 -7.45 -0.80
CA VAL A 264 -11.91 -6.69 -1.92
C VAL A 264 -12.48 -7.32 -3.17
N LYS A 265 -13.29 -6.56 -3.93
CA LYS A 265 -13.67 -6.93 -5.29
C LYS A 265 -12.35 -7.17 -6.01
N GLY A 266 -12.13 -8.40 -6.46
CA GLY A 266 -10.86 -8.76 -7.07
C GLY A 266 -10.52 -7.77 -8.15
N GLU A 267 -9.53 -6.96 -7.90
CA GLU A 267 -9.01 -6.04 -8.90
C GLU A 267 -8.59 -6.90 -10.07
N PHE A 268 -9.16 -6.65 -11.22
CA PHE A 268 -8.75 -7.29 -12.45
C PHE A 268 -7.33 -6.84 -12.76
N SER A 269 -6.38 -7.52 -12.17
CA SER A 269 -4.97 -7.31 -12.48
C SER A 269 -4.65 -8.19 -13.68
N ALA A 270 -4.20 -7.58 -14.76
CA ALA A 270 -3.57 -8.29 -15.86
C ALA A 270 -2.30 -9.02 -15.42
N ALA A 271 -1.78 -8.72 -14.25
CA ALA A 271 -0.76 -9.47 -13.56
C ALA A 271 -1.28 -10.81 -13.00
N GLY A 272 -2.17 -11.48 -13.71
CA GLY A 272 -2.55 -12.85 -13.48
C GLY A 272 -1.34 -13.78 -13.45
N ARG A 273 -1.59 -15.07 -13.35
CA ARG A 273 -0.55 -16.13 -13.26
C ARG A 273 0.60 -16.02 -14.26
N SER A 274 0.41 -15.32 -15.37
CA SER A 274 1.37 -15.24 -16.48
C SER A 274 2.35 -14.09 -16.35
N PHE A 275 2.17 -13.17 -15.43
CA PHE A 275 3.06 -12.01 -15.29
C PHE A 275 3.71 -11.98 -13.92
N PRO A 276 4.97 -11.54 -13.85
CA PRO A 276 5.60 -11.26 -12.57
C PRO A 276 4.72 -10.29 -11.78
N PRO A 277 4.55 -10.47 -10.47
CA PRO A 277 3.69 -9.62 -9.65
C PRO A 277 4.28 -8.22 -9.39
N TYR A 278 5.23 -7.79 -10.17
CA TYR A 278 5.88 -6.49 -10.10
C TYR A 278 5.90 -5.83 -11.47
N GLY A 279 5.82 -4.53 -11.48
CA GLY A 279 5.99 -3.71 -12.67
C GLY A 279 4.75 -3.53 -13.54
N ALA A 280 3.63 -4.08 -13.14
CA ALA A 280 2.39 -3.92 -13.90
C ALA A 280 1.75 -2.53 -13.77
N GLY A 281 2.27 -1.65 -12.92
CA GLY A 281 1.61 -0.39 -12.63
C GLY A 281 0.19 -0.59 -12.09
N ASN A 282 -0.56 0.46 -12.04
CA ASN A 282 -1.95 0.41 -11.61
C ASN A 282 -2.85 0.17 -12.81
N ASN A 283 -2.91 -1.06 -13.27
CA ASN A 283 -3.58 -1.45 -14.51
C ASN A 283 -5.04 -0.99 -14.57
N HIS A 284 -5.75 -1.07 -13.47
CA HIS A 284 -7.15 -0.65 -13.44
C HIS A 284 -7.33 0.86 -13.56
N ASN A 285 -6.34 1.67 -13.23
CA ASN A 285 -6.44 3.12 -13.43
C ASN A 285 -6.16 3.54 -14.89
N THR A 286 -5.50 2.70 -15.66
CA THR A 286 -5.10 3.05 -17.03
C THR A 286 -5.90 2.31 -18.11
N TRP A 287 -6.30 1.08 -17.87
CA TRP A 287 -6.91 0.26 -18.90
C TRP A 287 -8.31 0.70 -19.30
N TYR A 288 -9.13 1.09 -18.34
CA TYR A 288 -10.51 1.50 -18.62
C TYR A 288 -10.60 2.81 -19.39
N ALA A 289 -9.64 3.70 -19.16
CA ALA A 289 -9.57 4.99 -19.85
C ALA A 289 -8.71 4.94 -21.14
N ALA A 290 -7.93 3.89 -21.33
CA ALA A 290 -7.05 3.74 -22.48
C ALA A 290 -7.77 3.03 -23.62
N THR A 291 -7.39 3.35 -24.84
CA THR A 291 -7.74 2.54 -26.02
C THR A 291 -6.81 1.33 -26.08
N MET A 292 -7.38 0.13 -26.00
CA MET A 292 -6.63 -1.10 -26.20
C MET A 292 -6.39 -1.30 -27.68
N VAL A 293 -5.16 -1.56 -28.05
CA VAL A 293 -4.79 -1.91 -29.44
C VAL A 293 -4.04 -3.24 -29.45
N ASP A 294 -4.17 -3.95 -30.58
CA ASP A 294 -3.37 -5.16 -30.82
C ASP A 294 -1.95 -4.83 -31.28
N ALA A 295 -1.13 -5.84 -31.50
CA ALA A 295 0.25 -5.69 -32.00
C ALA A 295 0.37 -4.98 -33.35
N ARG A 296 -0.72 -4.82 -34.08
CA ARG A 296 -0.79 -4.08 -35.34
C ARG A 296 -1.33 -2.67 -35.18
N GLY A 297 -1.63 -2.26 -33.94
CA GLY A 297 -2.24 -0.97 -33.67
C GLY A 297 -3.74 -0.88 -33.94
N VAL A 298 -4.41 -2.03 -34.18
CA VAL A 298 -5.85 -2.06 -34.36
C VAL A 298 -6.57 -2.08 -33.04
N GLU A 299 -7.56 -1.22 -32.87
CA GLU A 299 -8.35 -1.13 -31.65
C GLU A 299 -9.04 -2.47 -31.31
N ILE A 300 -8.90 -2.89 -30.05
CA ILE A 300 -9.56 -4.07 -29.50
C ILE A 300 -10.75 -3.59 -28.68
N PRO A 301 -11.99 -3.79 -29.14
CA PRO A 301 -13.16 -3.33 -28.40
C PRO A 301 -13.38 -4.15 -27.13
N TYR A 302 -13.81 -3.47 -26.09
CA TYR A 302 -14.39 -4.10 -24.91
C TYR A 302 -15.82 -4.52 -25.22
N VAL A 303 -16.17 -5.74 -24.94
CA VAL A 303 -17.52 -6.27 -25.20
C VAL A 303 -18.11 -6.91 -23.94
N ASP A 304 -19.44 -6.94 -23.88
CA ASP A 304 -20.15 -7.72 -22.88
C ASP A 304 -20.20 -9.22 -23.25
N ARG A 305 -20.93 -10.01 -22.44
CA ARG A 305 -21.10 -11.45 -22.68
C ARG A 305 -21.75 -11.77 -24.03
N ASP A 306 -22.61 -10.89 -24.52
CA ASP A 306 -23.39 -11.07 -25.74
C ASP A 306 -22.66 -10.50 -26.96
N GLY A 307 -21.48 -9.92 -26.77
CA GLY A 307 -20.63 -9.36 -27.80
C GLY A 307 -20.95 -7.90 -28.16
N ASN A 308 -21.78 -7.21 -27.38
CA ASN A 308 -22.07 -5.79 -27.56
C ASN A 308 -20.90 -4.95 -27.04
N GLU A 309 -20.52 -3.91 -27.80
CA GLU A 309 -19.40 -3.03 -27.42
C GLU A 309 -19.76 -2.15 -26.22
N LEU A 310 -18.85 -2.12 -25.24
CA LEU A 310 -18.88 -1.21 -24.11
C LEU A 310 -18.13 0.07 -24.49
N LYS A 311 -18.87 1.11 -24.83
CA LYS A 311 -18.31 2.33 -25.46
C LYS A 311 -17.77 3.33 -24.44
N THR A 312 -18.36 3.38 -23.25
CA THR A 312 -17.97 4.36 -22.24
C THR A 312 -17.08 3.75 -21.16
N VAL A 313 -16.27 4.57 -20.52
CA VAL A 313 -15.46 4.17 -19.37
C VAL A 313 -16.34 3.65 -18.24
N SER A 314 -17.51 4.27 -18.03
CA SER A 314 -18.46 3.84 -17.00
C SER A 314 -18.98 2.42 -17.24
N GLU A 315 -19.35 2.07 -18.47
CA GLU A 315 -19.82 0.72 -18.82
C GLU A 315 -18.72 -0.32 -18.59
N ARG A 316 -17.46 0.02 -18.84
CA ARG A 316 -16.31 -0.87 -18.64
C ARG A 316 -15.98 -1.04 -17.14
N TYR A 317 -16.10 0.02 -16.36
CA TYR A 317 -15.77 0.03 -14.93
C TYR A 317 -16.86 -0.63 -14.08
N TYR A 318 -18.11 -0.42 -14.44
CA TYR A 318 -19.29 -0.89 -13.71
C TYR A 318 -20.20 -1.73 -14.61
N PRO A 319 -19.77 -2.94 -14.97
CA PRO A 319 -20.66 -3.83 -15.73
C PRO A 319 -21.91 -4.11 -14.88
N ALA A 320 -23.04 -4.29 -15.53
CA ALA A 320 -24.29 -4.64 -14.88
C ALA A 320 -24.13 -5.90 -14.01
N PRO A 321 -24.93 -6.07 -12.93
CA PRO A 321 -24.85 -7.23 -12.07
C PRO A 321 -24.85 -8.56 -12.86
N GLY A 322 -23.85 -9.41 -12.60
CA GLY A 322 -23.65 -10.67 -13.32
C GLY A 322 -23.04 -10.53 -14.71
N GLN A 323 -22.80 -9.33 -15.20
CA GLN A 323 -22.14 -9.06 -16.47
C GLN A 323 -20.64 -8.97 -16.29
N LYS A 324 -19.89 -9.54 -17.23
CA LYS A 324 -18.43 -9.40 -17.34
C LYS A 324 -18.13 -8.76 -18.67
N PHE A 325 -17.03 -8.01 -18.77
CA PHE A 325 -16.52 -7.56 -20.05
C PHE A 325 -15.43 -8.51 -20.56
N PHE A 326 -15.28 -8.53 -21.85
CA PHE A 326 -14.30 -9.33 -22.57
C PHE A 326 -13.57 -8.46 -23.59
N LEU A 327 -12.38 -8.86 -23.98
CA LEU A 327 -11.68 -8.29 -25.12
C LEU A 327 -11.97 -9.14 -26.36
N LYS A 328 -12.44 -8.53 -27.42
CA LYS A 328 -12.85 -9.22 -28.63
C LYS A 328 -11.70 -9.30 -29.64
N GLY A 329 -10.94 -10.37 -29.55
CA GLY A 329 -9.90 -10.63 -30.53
C GLY A 329 -8.69 -9.72 -30.38
N GLY A 330 -7.73 -9.90 -31.22
CA GLY A 330 -6.50 -9.11 -31.25
C GLY A 330 -5.27 -9.98 -31.48
N VAL A 331 -4.23 -9.41 -32.03
CA VAL A 331 -2.93 -10.06 -32.21
C VAL A 331 -2.06 -9.68 -31.02
N ILE A 332 -1.69 -10.68 -30.22
CA ILE A 332 -0.82 -10.48 -29.04
C ILE A 332 0.61 -10.28 -29.53
N ASP A 333 1.24 -9.23 -29.09
CA ASP A 333 2.68 -9.04 -29.26
C ASP A 333 3.43 -9.84 -28.19
N LEU A 334 3.94 -10.98 -28.56
CA LEU A 334 4.68 -11.86 -27.68
C LEU A 334 6.08 -11.32 -27.34
N SER A 335 6.58 -10.33 -28.07
CA SER A 335 7.89 -9.73 -27.78
C SER A 335 7.88 -8.94 -26.48
N LEU A 336 6.73 -8.43 -26.06
CA LEU A 336 6.56 -7.71 -24.78
C LEU A 336 6.48 -8.63 -23.57
N ILE A 337 6.38 -9.95 -23.74
CA ILE A 337 6.30 -10.93 -22.66
C ILE A 337 7.69 -11.20 -22.05
N HIS A 338 8.75 -10.82 -22.73
CA HIS A 338 10.14 -11.09 -22.33
C HIS A 338 10.87 -9.87 -21.72
N ILE A 339 10.16 -8.79 -21.41
CA ILE A 339 10.73 -7.61 -20.77
C ILE A 339 10.58 -7.68 -19.25
#